data_a4be9518723723f9317c0a6e822efc8c
#
_entry.id   a4be9518723723f9317c0a6e822efc8c
#
_cell.length_a   1.000
_cell.length_b   1.000
_cell.length_c   1.000
_cell.angle_alpha   90.00
_cell.angle_beta   90.00
_cell.angle_gamma   90.00
#
_symmetry.space_group_name_H-M   'P 1'
#
loop_
_entity.id
_entity.type
_entity.pdbx_description
1 polymer ?
#
loop_
_entity_poly.entity_id
_entity_poly.type
_entity_poly.pdbx_seq_one_letter_code
_entity_poly.pdbx_strand_id
1 'polypeptide(L)'
;MKNYNTLNDYLKDEIANFVKNISKGLGKVDTHFMCDMMTGILTHNSINLSDVVRSTGSNNIKKGVERLERHLDKFDSIEDIINTNYTELIKPYINNRKLYFVDRSDIVKDEKTNFENLGFVLDGSDSHKIKFGYQINEITTIDNCNQPISLVSELRSSNDEDYLSDNELWMNHISHVFNTYGNGTFIFDRGFDGAILMKKMAKLGCDFIIRANHLNRIVYVDGKKTTISNLAKKHKGFYKFNTTIHGKKNNLKVSVFNIRIKNNDAKELSEIPLSLVIVKGYALDEKKLNEAYMALITSRIAVGKNEVLQVVRDYMLRWKIEENFKYKKQQFKLEK
;
A
#
# COMPACT_ATOMS: atom_id res chain seq x y z
N MET A 1 18.55 -11.81 -30.95
CA MET A 1 17.39 -10.89 -30.75
C MET A 1 16.18 -11.52 -31.41
N LYS A 2 15.04 -11.67 -30.66
CA LYS A 2 13.78 -12.05 -31.29
C LYS A 2 13.25 -10.87 -32.11
N ASN A 3 12.93 -11.08 -33.40
CA ASN A 3 12.22 -10.10 -34.20
C ASN A 3 10.73 -10.20 -33.87
N TYR A 4 10.17 -9.19 -33.18
CA TYR A 4 8.74 -9.11 -32.94
C TYR A 4 8.08 -8.41 -34.12
N ASN A 5 7.13 -9.07 -34.74
CA ASN A 5 6.37 -8.50 -35.86
C ASN A 5 5.31 -7.48 -35.39
N THR A 6 4.89 -7.56 -34.12
CA THR A 6 3.93 -6.64 -33.50
C THR A 6 4.24 -6.43 -32.01
N LEU A 7 3.75 -5.30 -31.45
CA LEU A 7 3.79 -5.05 -30.00
C LEU A 7 3.07 -6.14 -29.22
N ASN A 8 2.03 -6.73 -29.81
CA ASN A 8 1.24 -7.79 -29.20
C ASN A 8 2.04 -9.09 -29.02
N ASP A 9 2.91 -9.44 -29.98
CA ASP A 9 3.78 -10.61 -29.87
C ASP A 9 4.84 -10.41 -28.78
N TYR A 10 5.38 -9.20 -28.66
CA TYR A 10 6.29 -8.86 -27.56
C TYR A 10 5.62 -9.01 -26.21
N LEU A 11 4.43 -8.46 -26.02
CA LEU A 11 3.68 -8.55 -24.76
C LEU A 11 3.36 -10.00 -24.39
N LYS A 12 2.96 -10.84 -25.35
CA LYS A 12 2.69 -12.27 -25.12
C LYS A 12 3.95 -13.01 -24.64
N ASP A 13 5.09 -12.72 -25.24
CA ASP A 13 6.37 -13.33 -24.84
C ASP A 13 6.78 -12.89 -23.43
N GLU A 14 6.60 -11.61 -23.06
CA GLU A 14 6.88 -11.11 -21.72
C GLU A 14 5.95 -11.74 -20.67
N ILE A 15 4.64 -11.86 -20.96
CA ILE A 15 3.68 -12.55 -20.10
C ILE A 15 4.07 -14.01 -19.92
N ALA A 16 4.39 -14.72 -21.02
CA ALA A 16 4.79 -16.12 -20.95
C ALA A 16 6.07 -16.32 -20.12
N ASN A 17 7.05 -15.43 -20.26
CA ASN A 17 8.27 -15.44 -19.46
C ASN A 17 7.99 -15.20 -17.97
N PHE A 18 7.14 -14.23 -17.65
CA PHE A 18 6.73 -13.94 -16.28
C PHE A 18 5.99 -15.14 -15.66
N VAL A 19 4.98 -15.66 -16.37
CA VAL A 19 4.22 -16.86 -15.93
C VAL A 19 5.14 -18.05 -15.70
N LYS A 20 6.09 -18.31 -16.61
CA LYS A 20 7.07 -19.37 -16.46
C LYS A 20 7.87 -19.25 -15.15
N ASN A 21 8.18 -18.04 -14.72
CA ASN A 21 8.92 -17.81 -13.48
C ASN A 21 8.04 -18.02 -12.24
N ILE A 22 6.83 -17.47 -12.21
CA ILE A 22 5.93 -17.62 -11.05
C ILE A 22 5.30 -19.01 -10.96
N SER A 23 5.28 -19.80 -12.04
CA SER A 23 4.71 -21.16 -12.09
C SER A 23 5.75 -22.27 -11.90
N LYS A 24 6.96 -21.97 -11.45
CA LYS A 24 7.97 -23.00 -11.17
C LYS A 24 7.44 -23.99 -10.13
N GLY A 25 7.48 -25.28 -10.46
CA GLY A 25 6.94 -26.34 -9.57
C GLY A 25 5.47 -26.67 -9.82
N LEU A 26 4.74 -25.90 -10.63
CA LEU A 26 3.37 -26.23 -11.03
C LEU A 26 3.34 -27.19 -12.22
N GLY A 27 2.22 -27.92 -12.35
CA GLY A 27 1.92 -28.74 -13.50
C GLY A 27 1.67 -27.92 -14.78
N LYS A 28 1.77 -28.56 -15.95
CA LYS A 28 1.53 -27.91 -17.25
C LYS A 28 0.14 -27.27 -17.34
N VAL A 29 -0.85 -27.90 -16.74
CA VAL A 29 -2.26 -27.46 -16.80
C VAL A 29 -2.43 -26.16 -16.02
N ASP A 30 -1.88 -26.05 -14.81
CA ASP A 30 -1.95 -24.86 -13.97
C ASP A 30 -1.12 -23.71 -14.55
N THR A 31 0.08 -24.04 -15.10
CA THR A 31 0.90 -23.05 -15.83
C THR A 31 0.14 -22.46 -17.03
N HIS A 32 -0.59 -23.32 -17.77
CA HIS A 32 -1.39 -22.87 -18.91
C HIS A 32 -2.58 -21.99 -18.46
N PHE A 33 -3.25 -22.40 -17.38
CA PHE A 33 -4.29 -21.59 -16.76
C PHE A 33 -3.79 -20.18 -16.37
N MET A 34 -2.63 -20.10 -15.70
CA MET A 34 -2.01 -18.83 -15.34
C MET A 34 -1.71 -17.96 -16.57
N CYS A 35 -1.22 -18.58 -17.65
CA CYS A 35 -0.94 -17.89 -18.90
C CYS A 35 -2.21 -17.33 -19.55
N ASP A 36 -3.27 -18.14 -19.61
CA ASP A 36 -4.58 -17.71 -20.13
C ASP A 36 -5.16 -16.56 -19.33
N MET A 37 -5.17 -16.66 -17.99
CA MET A 37 -5.68 -15.62 -17.09
C MET A 37 -4.91 -14.32 -17.28
N MET A 38 -3.58 -14.34 -17.18
CA MET A 38 -2.77 -13.13 -17.30
C MET A 38 -2.88 -12.48 -18.68
N THR A 39 -2.80 -13.30 -19.75
CA THR A 39 -2.95 -12.77 -21.12
C THR A 39 -4.33 -12.16 -21.32
N GLY A 40 -5.39 -12.84 -20.86
CA GLY A 40 -6.75 -12.38 -21.00
C GLY A 40 -7.03 -11.09 -20.25
N ILE A 41 -6.64 -11.02 -18.97
CA ILE A 41 -6.81 -9.83 -18.12
C ILE A 41 -6.08 -8.63 -18.73
N LEU A 42 -4.82 -8.80 -19.13
CA LEU A 42 -4.03 -7.70 -19.69
C LEU A 42 -4.48 -7.27 -21.08
N THR A 43 -4.99 -8.20 -21.90
CA THR A 43 -5.49 -7.89 -23.26
C THR A 43 -6.81 -7.12 -23.23
N HIS A 44 -7.71 -7.50 -22.33
CA HIS A 44 -9.06 -6.92 -22.27
C HIS A 44 -9.24 -5.86 -21.17
N ASN A 45 -8.24 -5.67 -20.33
CA ASN A 45 -8.35 -4.83 -19.13
C ASN A 45 -9.61 -5.17 -18.32
N SER A 46 -9.83 -6.45 -18.09
CA SER A 46 -11.03 -6.98 -17.43
C SER A 46 -10.72 -8.30 -16.73
N ILE A 47 -11.26 -8.47 -15.54
CA ILE A 47 -11.19 -9.73 -14.78
C ILE A 47 -12.33 -10.69 -15.11
N ASN A 48 -13.29 -10.28 -15.96
CA ASN A 48 -14.40 -11.13 -16.35
C ASN A 48 -13.90 -12.34 -17.15
N LEU A 49 -14.25 -13.54 -16.69
CA LEU A 49 -13.80 -14.80 -17.32
C LEU A 49 -14.19 -14.91 -18.79
N SER A 50 -15.35 -14.39 -19.17
CA SER A 50 -15.76 -14.37 -20.56
C SER A 50 -14.84 -13.52 -21.46
N ASP A 51 -14.29 -12.40 -20.91
CA ASP A 51 -13.33 -11.55 -21.63
C ASP A 51 -11.98 -12.27 -21.71
N VAL A 52 -11.56 -12.91 -20.63
CA VAL A 52 -10.34 -13.72 -20.60
C VAL A 52 -10.40 -14.82 -21.67
N VAL A 53 -11.50 -15.58 -21.72
CA VAL A 53 -11.67 -16.66 -22.72
C VAL A 53 -11.62 -16.17 -24.15
N ARG A 54 -12.15 -14.98 -24.45
CA ARG A 54 -12.05 -14.40 -25.80
C ARG A 54 -10.62 -14.19 -26.28
N SER A 55 -9.69 -13.94 -25.34
CA SER A 55 -8.27 -13.79 -25.68
C SER A 55 -7.57 -15.12 -26.00
N THR A 56 -8.10 -16.26 -25.53
CA THR A 56 -7.51 -17.58 -25.75
C THR A 56 -7.79 -18.17 -27.12
N GLY A 57 -8.61 -17.52 -27.95
CA GLY A 57 -9.04 -18.02 -29.25
C GLY A 57 -10.01 -19.20 -29.19
N SER A 58 -10.64 -19.44 -28.04
CA SER A 58 -11.61 -20.50 -27.84
C SER A 58 -12.89 -20.26 -28.68
N ASN A 59 -13.31 -21.23 -29.47
CA ASN A 59 -14.55 -21.17 -30.24
C ASN A 59 -15.81 -21.34 -29.36
N ASN A 60 -15.69 -21.76 -28.12
CA ASN A 60 -16.79 -21.96 -27.19
C ASN A 60 -16.51 -21.25 -25.86
N ILE A 61 -17.02 -20.02 -25.74
CA ILE A 61 -16.81 -19.17 -24.57
C ILE A 61 -17.35 -19.85 -23.31
N LYS A 62 -18.53 -20.46 -23.34
CA LYS A 62 -19.14 -21.11 -22.17
C LYS A 62 -18.22 -22.22 -21.61
N LYS A 63 -17.77 -23.12 -22.45
CA LYS A 63 -16.83 -24.21 -22.03
C LYS A 63 -15.49 -23.63 -21.55
N GLY A 64 -15.04 -22.53 -22.16
CA GLY A 64 -13.82 -21.82 -21.70
C GLY A 64 -13.99 -21.25 -20.30
N VAL A 65 -15.11 -20.59 -20.01
CA VAL A 65 -15.44 -20.06 -18.68
C VAL A 65 -15.51 -21.20 -17.66
N GLU A 66 -16.29 -22.25 -17.93
CA GLU A 66 -16.39 -23.44 -17.04
C GLU A 66 -15.04 -24.11 -16.76
N ARG A 67 -14.11 -24.05 -17.70
CA ARG A 67 -12.73 -24.53 -17.49
C ARG A 67 -11.97 -23.63 -16.53
N LEU A 68 -12.03 -22.29 -16.71
CA LEU A 68 -11.34 -21.35 -15.85
C LEU A 68 -11.90 -21.38 -14.42
N GLU A 69 -13.23 -21.44 -14.27
CA GLU A 69 -13.91 -21.57 -12.96
C GLU A 69 -13.39 -22.77 -12.17
N ARG A 70 -13.33 -23.95 -12.81
CA ARG A 70 -12.80 -25.18 -12.16
C ARG A 70 -11.34 -25.04 -11.71
N HIS A 71 -10.54 -24.19 -12.36
CA HIS A 71 -9.18 -23.89 -11.91
C HIS A 71 -9.17 -22.90 -10.76
N LEU A 72 -10.05 -21.89 -10.79
CA LEU A 72 -10.20 -20.94 -9.69
C LEU A 72 -10.66 -21.63 -8.40
N ASP A 73 -11.59 -22.59 -8.49
CA ASP A 73 -12.06 -23.39 -7.33
C ASP A 73 -10.93 -24.17 -6.65
N LYS A 74 -9.81 -24.40 -7.33
CA LYS A 74 -8.64 -25.10 -6.82
C LYS A 74 -7.43 -24.22 -6.62
N PHE A 75 -7.60 -22.90 -6.77
CA PHE A 75 -6.48 -21.95 -6.79
C PHE A 75 -5.68 -21.96 -5.49
N ASP A 76 -6.34 -22.12 -4.35
CA ASP A 76 -5.69 -22.19 -3.03
C ASP A 76 -4.59 -23.24 -2.96
N SER A 77 -4.74 -24.36 -3.71
CA SER A 77 -3.73 -25.43 -3.75
C SER A 77 -2.41 -25.04 -4.43
N ILE A 78 -2.41 -23.96 -5.22
CA ILE A 78 -1.23 -23.49 -5.97
C ILE A 78 -0.79 -22.08 -5.56
N GLU A 79 -1.59 -21.38 -4.78
CA GLU A 79 -1.36 -19.96 -4.40
C GLU A 79 -0.03 -19.78 -3.68
N ASP A 80 0.29 -20.63 -2.70
CA ASP A 80 1.54 -20.53 -1.93
C ASP A 80 2.78 -20.68 -2.82
N ILE A 81 2.71 -21.57 -3.83
CA ILE A 81 3.82 -21.77 -4.79
C ILE A 81 4.00 -20.49 -5.63
N ILE A 82 2.89 -19.92 -6.13
CA ILE A 82 2.91 -18.72 -6.94
C ILE A 82 3.46 -17.53 -6.11
N ASN A 83 2.97 -17.34 -4.89
CA ASN A 83 3.40 -16.28 -4.00
C ASN A 83 4.88 -16.40 -3.62
N THR A 84 5.37 -17.61 -3.36
CA THR A 84 6.79 -17.88 -3.11
C THR A 84 7.64 -17.52 -4.32
N ASN A 85 7.26 -18.00 -5.51
CA ASN A 85 8.00 -17.72 -6.74
C ASN A 85 7.97 -16.23 -7.12
N TYR A 86 6.83 -15.57 -6.93
CA TYR A 86 6.69 -14.13 -7.13
C TYR A 86 7.63 -13.36 -6.19
N THR A 87 7.65 -13.72 -4.92
CA THR A 87 8.53 -13.14 -3.91
C THR A 87 9.99 -13.21 -4.33
N GLU A 88 10.47 -14.40 -4.74
CA GLU A 88 11.85 -14.58 -5.20
C GLU A 88 12.14 -13.78 -6.48
N LEU A 89 11.16 -13.70 -7.38
CA LEU A 89 11.29 -12.96 -8.63
C LEU A 89 11.47 -11.46 -8.40
N ILE A 90 10.73 -10.86 -7.44
CA ILE A 90 10.74 -9.41 -7.23
C ILE A 90 11.85 -8.92 -6.30
N LYS A 91 12.38 -9.76 -5.41
CA LYS A 91 13.43 -9.36 -4.45
C LYS A 91 14.59 -8.55 -5.04
N PRO A 92 15.15 -8.92 -6.21
CA PRO A 92 16.27 -8.17 -6.80
C PRO A 92 15.91 -6.76 -7.29
N TYR A 93 14.63 -6.48 -7.49
CA TYR A 93 14.14 -5.19 -8.00
C TYR A 93 13.81 -4.20 -6.89
N ILE A 94 13.70 -4.66 -5.64
CA ILE A 94 13.37 -3.79 -4.50
C ILE A 94 14.49 -2.79 -4.25
N ASN A 95 14.12 -1.51 -4.15
CA ASN A 95 15.07 -0.44 -3.86
C ASN A 95 15.77 -0.67 -2.51
N ASN A 96 17.08 -0.43 -2.45
CA ASN A 96 17.91 -0.64 -1.25
C ASN A 96 17.43 0.14 -0.02
N ARG A 97 16.67 1.22 -0.18
CA ARG A 97 16.10 1.99 0.92
C ARG A 97 14.98 1.25 1.64
N LYS A 98 14.40 0.22 1.03
CA LYS A 98 13.32 -0.61 1.58
C LYS A 98 12.21 0.22 2.23
N LEU A 99 11.54 1.02 1.43
CA LEU A 99 10.35 1.77 1.84
C LEU A 99 9.11 0.91 1.56
N TYR A 100 8.29 0.69 2.58
CA TYR A 100 7.08 -0.11 2.51
C TYR A 100 5.87 0.79 2.73
N PHE A 101 5.10 1.07 1.69
CA PHE A 101 3.91 1.90 1.76
C PHE A 101 2.72 1.02 2.09
N VAL A 102 2.01 1.36 3.16
CA VAL A 102 0.89 0.59 3.69
C VAL A 102 -0.38 1.42 3.58
N ASP A 103 -1.38 0.88 2.90
CA ASP A 103 -2.66 1.55 2.74
C ASP A 103 -3.77 0.54 2.39
N ARG A 104 -5.01 0.99 2.47
CA ARG A 104 -6.19 0.24 2.04
C ARG A 104 -7.00 1.05 1.04
N SER A 105 -7.74 0.36 0.20
CA SER A 105 -8.69 0.98 -0.71
C SER A 105 -9.96 0.14 -0.80
N ASP A 106 -11.10 0.79 -0.93
CA ASP A 106 -12.40 0.12 -1.02
C ASP A 106 -12.69 -0.28 -2.46
N ILE A 107 -13.31 -1.44 -2.67
CA ILE A 107 -13.96 -1.84 -3.92
C ILE A 107 -15.46 -1.79 -3.68
N VAL A 108 -16.11 -0.76 -4.20
CA VAL A 108 -17.55 -0.59 -4.07
C VAL A 108 -18.27 -1.51 -5.06
N LYS A 109 -19.36 -2.15 -4.60
CA LYS A 109 -20.30 -2.90 -5.42
C LYS A 109 -21.68 -2.28 -5.28
N ASP A 110 -22.18 -1.69 -6.36
CA ASP A 110 -23.45 -0.96 -6.34
C ASP A 110 -24.68 -1.90 -6.28
N GLU A 111 -24.53 -3.14 -6.74
CA GLU A 111 -25.61 -4.13 -6.75
C GLU A 111 -25.45 -5.14 -5.62
N LYS A 112 -26.55 -5.45 -4.91
CA LYS A 112 -26.63 -6.53 -3.92
C LYS A 112 -26.66 -7.90 -4.59
N THR A 113 -25.79 -8.11 -5.55
CA THR A 113 -25.68 -9.40 -6.24
C THR A 113 -24.97 -10.41 -5.33
N ASN A 114 -25.06 -11.68 -5.67
CA ASN A 114 -24.60 -12.88 -4.95
C ASN A 114 -23.08 -12.94 -4.76
N PHE A 115 -22.50 -11.86 -4.25
CA PHE A 115 -21.09 -11.83 -3.87
C PHE A 115 -20.90 -12.45 -2.49
N GLU A 116 -19.99 -13.39 -2.41
CA GLU A 116 -19.65 -14.09 -1.18
C GLU A 116 -19.05 -13.10 -0.15
N ASN A 117 -19.48 -13.22 1.10
CA ASN A 117 -19.02 -12.40 2.24
C ASN A 117 -19.04 -10.89 2.00
N LEU A 118 -19.94 -10.39 1.16
CA LEU A 118 -20.01 -8.95 0.85
C LEU A 118 -20.25 -8.13 2.12
N GLY A 119 -19.29 -7.29 2.47
CA GLY A 119 -19.30 -6.43 3.66
C GLY A 119 -19.70 -4.99 3.37
N PHE A 120 -19.42 -4.11 4.34
CA PHE A 120 -19.63 -2.67 4.22
C PHE A 120 -18.29 -1.95 4.12
N VAL A 121 -18.21 -0.98 3.22
CA VAL A 121 -17.06 -0.12 3.01
C VAL A 121 -17.45 1.36 3.05
N LEU A 122 -16.47 2.23 3.31
CA LEU A 122 -16.66 3.68 3.24
C LEU A 122 -16.19 4.17 1.86
N ASP A 123 -17.15 4.51 0.99
CA ASP A 123 -16.80 5.03 -0.33
C ASP A 123 -16.11 6.39 -0.22
N GLY A 124 -14.79 6.40 -0.37
CA GLY A 124 -13.98 7.63 -0.35
C GLY A 124 -14.28 8.60 -1.49
N SER A 125 -14.90 8.14 -2.58
CA SER A 125 -15.28 8.95 -3.73
C SER A 125 -16.64 9.63 -3.58
N ASP A 126 -17.54 9.10 -2.74
CA ASP A 126 -18.90 9.60 -2.50
C ASP A 126 -19.11 10.03 -1.04
N SER A 127 -18.37 11.07 -0.62
CA SER A 127 -18.56 11.71 0.70
C SER A 127 -18.53 10.74 1.90
N HIS A 128 -17.78 9.65 1.81
CA HIS A 128 -17.68 8.60 2.82
C HIS A 128 -19.02 7.93 3.14
N LYS A 129 -19.90 7.78 2.18
CA LYS A 129 -21.11 6.97 2.35
C LYS A 129 -20.76 5.50 2.55
N ILE A 130 -21.53 4.85 3.41
CA ILE A 130 -21.42 3.41 3.62
C ILE A 130 -22.08 2.72 2.42
N LYS A 131 -21.33 1.87 1.74
CA LYS A 131 -21.78 1.06 0.62
C LYS A 131 -21.39 -0.40 0.81
N PHE A 132 -21.94 -1.28 0.00
CA PHE A 132 -21.48 -2.67 -0.07
C PHE A 132 -20.16 -2.75 -0.81
N GLY A 133 -19.27 -3.66 -0.38
CA GLY A 133 -17.99 -3.82 -1.04
C GLY A 133 -17.00 -4.64 -0.27
N TYR A 134 -15.77 -4.61 -0.76
CA TYR A 134 -14.58 -5.24 -0.17
C TYR A 134 -13.50 -4.21 0.05
N GLN A 135 -12.53 -4.54 0.86
CA GLN A 135 -11.31 -3.77 1.03
C GLN A 135 -10.13 -4.49 0.38
N ILE A 136 -9.31 -3.76 -0.35
CA ILE A 136 -7.98 -4.22 -0.75
C ILE A 136 -6.99 -3.68 0.29
N ASN A 137 -6.37 -4.56 1.04
CA ASN A 137 -5.24 -4.25 1.90
C ASN A 137 -3.95 -4.44 1.11
N GLU A 138 -3.12 -3.42 1.08
CA GLU A 138 -1.95 -3.41 0.23
C GLU A 138 -0.70 -2.97 0.98
N ILE A 139 0.42 -3.69 0.75
CA ILE A 139 1.76 -3.18 1.05
C ILE A 139 2.54 -3.16 -0.25
N THR A 140 3.00 -1.98 -0.65
CA THR A 140 3.84 -1.80 -1.82
C THR A 140 5.23 -1.31 -1.44
N THR A 141 6.18 -1.62 -2.28
CA THR A 141 7.50 -0.98 -2.28
C THR A 141 7.77 -0.29 -3.61
N ILE A 142 8.97 0.21 -3.83
CA ILE A 142 9.39 0.80 -5.09
C ILE A 142 10.67 0.13 -5.59
N ASP A 143 10.83 0.12 -6.89
CA ASP A 143 12.10 -0.21 -7.55
C ASP A 143 13.06 1.00 -7.57
N ASN A 144 14.21 0.85 -8.23
CA ASN A 144 15.19 1.92 -8.37
C ASN A 144 14.73 3.08 -9.28
N CYS A 145 13.66 2.87 -10.06
CA CYS A 145 13.02 3.89 -10.90
C CYS A 145 11.80 4.52 -10.20
N ASN A 146 11.56 4.21 -8.92
CA ASN A 146 10.38 4.58 -8.13
C ASN A 146 9.05 4.07 -8.72
N GLN A 147 9.07 2.92 -9.42
CA GLN A 147 7.85 2.24 -9.83
C GLN A 147 7.34 1.36 -8.68
N PRO A 148 6.01 1.33 -8.43
CA PRO A 148 5.45 0.53 -7.34
C PRO A 148 5.53 -0.97 -7.65
N ILE A 149 5.91 -1.75 -6.62
CA ILE A 149 5.91 -3.22 -6.63
C ILE A 149 5.01 -3.66 -5.47
N SER A 150 4.00 -4.46 -5.75
CA SER A 150 3.09 -5.05 -4.74
C SER A 150 3.82 -6.15 -3.97
N LEU A 151 3.84 -6.06 -2.65
CA LEU A 151 4.40 -7.09 -1.77
C LEU A 151 3.30 -7.92 -1.10
N VAL A 152 2.21 -7.27 -0.73
CA VAL A 152 0.97 -7.86 -0.21
C VAL A 152 -0.17 -7.18 -0.94
N SER A 153 -1.12 -7.96 -1.43
CA SER A 153 -2.36 -7.47 -2.02
C SER A 153 -3.47 -8.46 -1.66
N GLU A 154 -4.30 -8.11 -0.71
CA GLU A 154 -5.32 -8.99 -0.17
C GLU A 154 -6.71 -8.35 -0.25
N LEU A 155 -7.66 -9.08 -0.82
CA LEU A 155 -9.07 -8.70 -0.79
C LEU A 155 -9.69 -9.22 0.51
N ARG A 156 -10.32 -8.32 1.25
CA ARG A 156 -10.95 -8.65 2.55
C ARG A 156 -12.32 -8.04 2.70
N SER A 157 -13.12 -8.73 3.51
CA SER A 157 -14.41 -8.23 4.00
C SER A 157 -14.46 -8.25 5.53
N SER A 158 -15.25 -7.34 6.10
CA SER A 158 -15.59 -7.39 7.52
C SER A 158 -16.48 -8.59 7.89
N ASN A 159 -17.02 -9.28 6.89
CA ASN A 159 -17.86 -10.46 7.04
C ASN A 159 -17.08 -11.78 6.84
N ASP A 160 -15.77 -11.72 6.63
CA ASP A 160 -14.93 -12.93 6.55
C ASP A 160 -14.92 -13.64 7.91
N GLU A 161 -15.03 -14.96 7.89
CA GLU A 161 -15.13 -15.78 9.11
C GLU A 161 -13.88 -15.66 10.00
N ASP A 162 -12.71 -15.44 9.39
CA ASP A 162 -11.42 -15.33 10.06
C ASP A 162 -11.02 -13.87 10.40
N TYR A 163 -11.94 -12.89 10.21
CA TYR A 163 -11.67 -11.51 10.53
C TYR A 163 -11.62 -11.29 12.04
N LEU A 164 -10.46 -10.95 12.56
CA LEU A 164 -10.24 -10.68 13.99
C LEU A 164 -10.27 -9.19 14.29
N SER A 165 -9.33 -8.45 13.72
CA SER A 165 -9.25 -7.00 13.85
C SER A 165 -8.28 -6.41 12.81
N ASP A 166 -8.50 -5.15 12.45
CA ASP A 166 -7.59 -4.41 11.56
C ASP A 166 -6.14 -4.41 12.09
N ASN A 167 -5.96 -4.22 13.40
CA ASN A 167 -4.62 -4.17 13.98
C ASN A 167 -3.86 -5.50 13.90
N GLU A 168 -4.56 -6.62 14.03
CA GLU A 168 -3.94 -7.95 13.91
C GLU A 168 -3.62 -8.27 12.46
N LEU A 169 -4.57 -8.02 11.57
CA LEU A 169 -4.39 -8.20 10.14
C LEU A 169 -3.16 -7.43 9.64
N TRP A 170 -3.09 -6.13 9.94
CA TRP A 170 -1.95 -5.32 9.52
C TRP A 170 -0.63 -5.77 10.15
N MET A 171 -0.63 -6.21 11.39
CA MET A 171 0.60 -6.73 12.02
C MET A 171 1.05 -8.05 11.39
N ASN A 172 0.13 -8.90 10.95
CA ASN A 172 0.47 -10.12 10.20
C ASN A 172 1.15 -9.76 8.87
N HIS A 173 0.58 -8.84 8.10
CA HIS A 173 1.16 -8.38 6.83
C HIS A 173 2.53 -7.70 7.04
N ILE A 174 2.64 -6.80 8.02
CA ILE A 174 3.90 -6.12 8.35
C ILE A 174 4.97 -7.14 8.77
N SER A 175 4.61 -8.11 9.62
CA SER A 175 5.54 -9.16 10.06
C SER A 175 5.97 -10.04 8.89
N HIS A 176 5.05 -10.40 7.99
CA HIS A 176 5.35 -11.14 6.78
C HIS A 176 6.37 -10.38 5.91
N VAL A 177 6.10 -9.10 5.60
CA VAL A 177 7.01 -8.27 4.78
C VAL A 177 8.37 -8.09 5.45
N PHE A 178 8.40 -7.83 6.76
CA PHE A 178 9.63 -7.69 7.52
C PHE A 178 10.49 -8.97 7.48
N ASN A 179 9.87 -10.13 7.68
CA ASN A 179 10.57 -11.41 7.68
C ASN A 179 11.04 -11.82 6.27
N THR A 180 10.25 -11.49 5.24
CA THR A 180 10.50 -11.92 3.85
C THR A 180 11.52 -11.02 3.14
N TYR A 181 11.39 -9.70 3.31
CA TYR A 181 12.18 -8.72 2.58
C TYR A 181 13.21 -7.99 3.44
N GLY A 182 13.13 -8.18 4.76
CA GLY A 182 14.05 -7.61 5.75
C GLY A 182 13.63 -6.24 6.27
N ASN A 183 14.47 -5.70 7.16
CA ASN A 183 14.20 -4.41 7.79
C ASN A 183 14.11 -3.28 6.77
N GLY A 184 13.15 -2.38 6.99
CA GLY A 184 12.87 -1.21 6.18
C GLY A 184 11.96 -0.24 6.93
N THR A 185 11.54 0.82 6.25
CA THR A 185 10.65 1.83 6.84
C THR A 185 9.22 1.67 6.32
N PHE A 186 8.28 1.36 7.20
CA PHE A 186 6.86 1.29 6.89
C PHE A 186 6.23 2.69 6.94
N ILE A 187 5.51 3.07 5.89
CA ILE A 187 4.99 4.43 5.70
C ILE A 187 3.47 4.36 5.59
N PHE A 188 2.80 5.09 6.47
CA PHE A 188 1.36 5.04 6.64
C PHE A 188 0.70 6.41 6.50
N ASP A 189 -0.53 6.40 6.07
CA ASP A 189 -1.35 7.58 6.10
C ASP A 189 -1.88 7.87 7.54
N ARG A 190 -2.72 8.91 7.67
CA ARG A 190 -3.32 9.33 8.94
C ARG A 190 -4.34 8.32 9.52
N GLY A 191 -4.88 7.42 8.71
CA GLY A 191 -5.81 6.38 9.15
C GLY A 191 -5.17 5.38 10.12
N PHE A 192 -3.85 5.25 10.06
CA PHE A 192 -3.06 4.35 10.89
C PHE A 192 -2.46 5.00 12.15
N ASP A 193 -2.89 6.22 12.53
CA ASP A 193 -2.37 6.95 13.69
C ASP A 193 -2.86 6.34 15.03
N GLY A 194 -2.52 5.09 15.28
CA GLY A 194 -2.85 4.33 16.48
C GLY A 194 -1.63 4.05 17.38
N ALA A 195 -1.73 4.33 18.69
CA ALA A 195 -0.64 4.05 19.63
C ALA A 195 -0.35 2.56 19.77
N ILE A 196 -1.36 1.70 19.64
CA ILE A 196 -1.23 0.24 19.68
C ILE A 196 -0.38 -0.25 18.51
N LEU A 197 -0.64 0.23 17.29
CA LEU A 197 0.13 -0.11 16.11
C LEU A 197 1.59 0.34 16.25
N MET A 198 1.83 1.60 16.64
CA MET A 198 3.18 2.13 16.87
C MET A 198 3.97 1.27 17.88
N LYS A 199 3.33 0.86 18.98
CA LYS A 199 3.93 -0.01 20.00
C LYS A 199 4.29 -1.39 19.42
N LYS A 200 3.35 -2.01 18.68
CA LYS A 200 3.58 -3.33 18.08
C LYS A 200 4.73 -3.29 17.09
N MET A 201 4.79 -2.28 16.22
CA MET A 201 5.88 -2.09 15.26
C MET A 201 7.23 -1.86 15.94
N ALA A 202 7.27 -1.01 16.97
CA ALA A 202 8.49 -0.78 17.73
C ALA A 202 9.00 -2.06 18.43
N LYS A 203 8.09 -2.91 18.94
CA LYS A 203 8.44 -4.22 19.50
C LYS A 203 8.99 -5.18 18.45
N LEU A 204 8.49 -5.13 17.23
CA LEU A 204 9.00 -5.91 16.09
C LEU A 204 10.37 -5.40 15.58
N GLY A 205 10.78 -4.19 15.99
CA GLY A 205 12.01 -3.57 15.54
C GLY A 205 11.89 -2.92 14.14
N CYS A 206 10.66 -2.66 13.68
CA CYS A 206 10.40 -2.00 12.41
C CYS A 206 10.51 -0.48 12.53
N ASP A 207 11.15 0.15 11.55
CA ASP A 207 11.04 1.59 11.38
C ASP A 207 9.69 1.97 10.75
N PHE A 208 9.15 3.12 11.18
CA PHE A 208 7.91 3.63 10.62
C PHE A 208 7.88 5.15 10.47
N ILE A 209 7.03 5.63 9.56
CA ILE A 209 6.61 7.03 9.41
C ILE A 209 5.09 7.03 9.29
N ILE A 210 4.41 7.65 10.24
CA ILE A 210 2.94 7.74 10.29
C ILE A 210 2.53 9.21 10.25
N ARG A 211 1.61 9.57 9.36
CA ARG A 211 1.01 10.91 9.39
C ARG A 211 0.03 11.00 10.57
N ALA A 212 0.27 11.97 11.46
CA ALA A 212 -0.60 12.18 12.61
C ALA A 212 -1.99 12.67 12.20
N ASN A 213 -3.01 12.01 12.70
CA ASN A 213 -4.42 12.40 12.60
C ASN A 213 -4.86 13.18 13.85
N HIS A 214 -4.42 12.69 15.01
CA HIS A 214 -4.78 13.26 16.31
C HIS A 214 -3.86 14.43 16.69
N LEU A 215 -4.08 15.60 16.08
CA LEU A 215 -3.22 16.78 16.27
C LEU A 215 -3.26 17.34 17.69
N ASN A 216 -4.29 17.03 18.48
CA ASN A 216 -4.38 17.34 19.91
C ASN A 216 -3.74 16.27 20.80
N ARG A 217 -3.11 15.25 20.21
CA ARG A 217 -2.37 14.24 20.96
C ARG A 217 -1.34 14.89 21.86
N ILE A 218 -1.36 14.44 23.13
CA ILE A 218 -0.38 14.85 24.14
C ILE A 218 0.96 14.17 23.82
N VAL A 219 1.99 14.99 23.73
CA VAL A 219 3.39 14.57 23.57
C VAL A 219 4.25 15.25 24.63
N TYR A 220 5.38 14.63 24.95
CA TYR A 220 6.36 15.18 25.87
C TYR A 220 7.63 15.49 25.09
N VAL A 221 8.06 16.76 25.17
CA VAL A 221 9.31 17.27 24.61
C VAL A 221 10.18 17.76 25.77
N ASP A 222 11.37 17.22 25.93
CA ASP A 222 12.26 17.52 27.05
C ASP A 222 11.55 17.44 28.42
N GLY A 223 10.71 16.43 28.59
CA GLY A 223 9.92 16.20 29.81
C GLY A 223 8.66 17.12 29.95
N LYS A 224 8.50 18.12 29.10
CA LYS A 224 7.35 19.06 29.17
C LYS A 224 6.18 18.58 28.31
N LYS A 225 5.00 18.59 28.93
CA LYS A 225 3.74 18.21 28.29
C LYS A 225 3.28 19.30 27.30
N THR A 226 2.94 18.89 26.09
CA THR A 226 2.38 19.76 25.04
C THR A 226 1.51 18.97 24.08
N THR A 227 1.02 19.59 23.01
CA THR A 227 0.31 18.91 21.91
C THR A 227 1.02 19.13 20.59
N ILE A 228 0.78 18.24 19.61
CA ILE A 228 1.29 18.40 18.24
C ILE A 228 0.85 19.75 17.66
N SER A 229 -0.42 20.12 17.84
CA SER A 229 -0.97 21.39 17.39
C SER A 229 -0.24 22.59 17.98
N ASN A 230 0.06 22.58 19.29
CA ASN A 230 0.79 23.67 19.94
C ASN A 230 2.22 23.80 19.43
N LEU A 231 2.91 22.67 19.20
CA LEU A 231 4.24 22.68 18.59
C LEU A 231 4.21 23.27 17.18
N ALA A 232 3.22 22.87 16.37
CA ALA A 232 3.05 23.41 15.04
C ALA A 232 2.79 24.92 15.04
N LYS A 233 1.97 25.44 15.95
CA LYS A 233 1.70 26.87 16.06
C LYS A 233 2.92 27.69 16.48
N LYS A 234 3.69 27.20 17.45
CA LYS A 234 4.82 27.93 18.03
C LYS A 234 6.07 27.99 17.13
N HIS A 235 6.27 27.00 16.26
CA HIS A 235 7.50 26.87 15.48
C HIS A 235 7.28 27.17 14.01
N LYS A 236 8.07 28.08 13.45
CA LYS A 236 7.97 28.52 12.04
C LYS A 236 8.68 27.56 11.05
N GLY A 237 9.45 26.60 11.54
CA GLY A 237 10.29 25.70 10.76
C GLY A 237 11.77 26.07 10.81
N PHE A 238 12.63 25.08 11.09
CA PHE A 238 14.09 25.27 11.18
C PHE A 238 14.78 25.06 9.83
N TYR A 239 14.24 24.14 9.02
CA TYR A 239 14.82 23.77 7.73
C TYR A 239 13.90 24.18 6.60
N LYS A 240 14.49 24.69 5.51
CA LYS A 240 13.78 24.96 4.26
C LYS A 240 14.01 23.80 3.28
N PHE A 241 12.97 23.40 2.59
CA PHE A 241 12.99 22.33 1.61
C PHE A 241 12.14 22.70 0.39
N ASN A 242 12.82 22.86 -0.76
CA ASN A 242 12.13 23.12 -2.03
C ASN A 242 11.83 21.78 -2.70
N THR A 243 10.58 21.58 -3.09
CA THR A 243 10.13 20.37 -3.78
C THR A 243 9.03 20.70 -4.76
N THR A 244 8.75 19.76 -5.66
CA THR A 244 7.62 19.83 -6.58
C THR A 244 6.56 18.85 -6.12
N ILE A 245 5.32 19.33 -5.88
CA ILE A 245 4.18 18.52 -5.48
C ILE A 245 3.09 18.75 -6.54
N HIS A 246 2.60 17.68 -7.16
CA HIS A 246 1.61 17.76 -8.25
C HIS A 246 1.96 18.80 -9.34
N GLY A 247 3.24 18.84 -9.75
CA GLY A 247 3.74 19.76 -10.77
C GLY A 247 3.98 21.21 -10.29
N LYS A 248 3.59 21.57 -9.06
CA LYS A 248 3.80 22.90 -8.47
C LYS A 248 5.04 22.94 -7.59
N LYS A 249 5.87 23.98 -7.74
CA LYS A 249 7.01 24.24 -6.84
C LYS A 249 6.50 24.69 -5.47
N ASN A 250 6.97 24.02 -4.42
CA ASN A 250 6.61 24.34 -3.03
C ASN A 250 7.88 24.60 -2.21
N ASN A 251 7.82 25.59 -1.33
CA ASN A 251 8.86 25.88 -0.36
C ASN A 251 8.36 25.46 1.03
N LEU A 252 8.77 24.29 1.48
CA LEU A 252 8.36 23.70 2.73
C LEU A 252 9.26 24.20 3.87
N LYS A 253 8.67 24.40 5.04
CA LYS A 253 9.38 24.73 6.29
C LYS A 253 9.19 23.57 7.25
N VAL A 254 10.29 22.99 7.69
CA VAL A 254 10.29 21.74 8.47
C VAL A 254 10.88 21.97 9.86
N SER A 255 10.18 21.46 10.88
CA SER A 255 10.65 21.39 12.27
C SER A 255 10.73 19.94 12.71
N VAL A 256 11.64 19.63 13.63
CA VAL A 256 11.75 18.32 14.26
C VAL A 256 11.78 18.46 15.77
N PHE A 257 11.17 17.49 16.46
CA PHE A 257 11.15 17.40 17.92
C PHE A 257 11.35 15.94 18.33
N ASN A 258 12.21 15.69 19.29
CA ASN A 258 12.25 14.40 19.97
C ASN A 258 11.09 14.35 20.95
N ILE A 259 10.21 13.36 20.79
CA ILE A 259 8.99 13.25 21.57
C ILE A 259 8.88 11.88 22.26
N ARG A 260 8.02 11.84 23.29
CA ARG A 260 7.47 10.61 23.85
C ARG A 260 5.96 10.72 23.87
N ILE A 261 5.27 9.61 23.64
CA ILE A 261 3.80 9.51 23.67
C ILE A 261 3.42 8.69 24.89
N LYS A 262 2.64 9.26 25.82
CA LYS A 262 2.00 8.50 26.89
C LYS A 262 0.57 8.15 26.48
N ASN A 263 0.27 6.87 26.49
CA ASN A 263 -1.04 6.34 26.22
C ASN A 263 -1.34 5.21 27.22
N ASN A 264 -2.54 5.21 27.83
CA ASN A 264 -2.91 4.22 28.84
C ASN A 264 -2.97 2.80 28.27
N ASP A 265 -3.38 2.65 27.00
CA ASP A 265 -3.50 1.37 26.31
C ASP A 265 -2.15 0.85 25.79
N ALA A 266 -1.13 1.70 25.77
CA ALA A 266 0.20 1.38 25.29
C ALA A 266 1.27 2.08 26.14
N LYS A 267 1.28 1.78 27.45
CA LYS A 267 2.19 2.43 28.42
C LYS A 267 3.66 2.34 27.99
N GLU A 268 4.07 1.20 27.44
CA GLU A 268 5.45 0.97 26.98
C GLU A 268 5.87 1.90 25.83
N LEU A 269 4.91 2.46 25.08
CA LEU A 269 5.22 3.47 24.06
C LEU A 269 5.83 4.75 24.66
N SER A 270 5.56 5.03 25.95
CA SER A 270 6.14 6.19 26.62
C SER A 270 7.67 6.09 26.81
N GLU A 271 8.23 4.89 26.72
CA GLU A 271 9.67 4.64 26.85
C GLU A 271 10.40 4.69 25.51
N ILE A 272 9.64 4.60 24.40
CA ILE A 272 10.20 4.59 23.06
C ILE A 272 10.43 6.03 22.60
N PRO A 273 11.68 6.41 22.26
CA PRO A 273 11.96 7.71 21.68
C PRO A 273 11.42 7.75 20.25
N LEU A 274 10.71 8.83 19.93
CA LEU A 274 10.15 9.09 18.61
C LEU A 274 10.57 10.47 18.13
N SER A 275 10.63 10.67 16.82
CA SER A 275 10.74 12.00 16.22
C SER A 275 9.38 12.45 15.68
N LEU A 276 9.04 13.70 15.95
CA LEU A 276 7.90 14.39 15.35
C LEU A 276 8.42 15.41 14.34
N VAL A 277 8.14 15.19 13.08
CA VAL A 277 8.51 16.10 11.97
C VAL A 277 7.28 16.88 11.53
N ILE A 278 7.31 18.19 11.69
CA ILE A 278 6.21 19.11 11.30
C ILE A 278 6.62 19.82 10.02
N VAL A 279 5.79 19.68 8.99
CA VAL A 279 6.01 20.26 7.65
C VAL A 279 4.94 21.28 7.37
N LYS A 280 5.31 22.53 7.20
CA LYS A 280 4.45 23.67 6.82
C LYS A 280 4.63 24.01 5.35
N GLY A 281 3.60 24.60 4.74
CA GLY A 281 3.59 24.93 3.32
C GLY A 281 3.20 23.74 2.43
N TYR A 282 2.72 22.64 3.04
CA TYR A 282 2.14 21.50 2.36
C TYR A 282 0.61 21.66 2.34
N ALA A 283 0.09 22.38 1.37
CA ALA A 283 -1.34 22.47 1.14
C ALA A 283 -1.63 22.41 -0.35
N LEU A 284 -2.70 21.68 -0.70
CA LEU A 284 -3.23 21.66 -2.08
C LEU A 284 -3.94 22.97 -2.44
N ASP A 285 -4.44 23.71 -1.43
CA ASP A 285 -5.15 24.96 -1.57
C ASP A 285 -4.25 26.14 -1.09
N GLU A 286 -3.94 27.05 -1.99
CA GLU A 286 -3.08 28.21 -1.73
C GLU A 286 -3.61 29.12 -0.60
N LYS A 287 -4.93 29.21 -0.42
CA LYS A 287 -5.56 30.01 0.66
C LYS A 287 -5.29 29.46 2.06
N LYS A 288 -4.95 28.16 2.18
CA LYS A 288 -4.67 27.48 3.45
C LYS A 288 -3.18 27.23 3.71
N LEU A 289 -2.30 27.68 2.83
CA LEU A 289 -0.85 27.38 2.88
C LEU A 289 -0.18 27.81 4.20
N ASN A 290 -0.63 28.88 4.83
CA ASN A 290 -0.04 29.42 6.06
C ASN A 290 -0.50 28.72 7.33
N GLU A 291 -1.65 28.06 7.32
CA GLU A 291 -2.26 27.40 8.48
C GLU A 291 -2.15 25.88 8.40
N ALA A 292 -2.08 25.31 7.18
CA ALA A 292 -2.01 23.91 6.98
C ALA A 292 -0.60 23.37 7.27
N TYR A 293 -0.55 22.28 8.02
CA TYR A 293 0.69 21.57 8.26
C TYR A 293 0.44 20.06 8.24
N MET A 294 1.51 19.33 7.94
CA MET A 294 1.57 17.88 8.06
C MET A 294 2.48 17.54 9.24
N ALA A 295 2.04 16.64 10.11
CA ALA A 295 2.83 16.14 11.22
C ALA A 295 3.11 14.66 10.98
N LEU A 296 4.38 14.26 11.01
CA LEU A 296 4.85 12.90 10.82
C LEU A 296 5.46 12.41 12.14
N ILE A 297 4.98 11.28 12.63
CA ILE A 297 5.55 10.58 13.78
C ILE A 297 6.39 9.43 13.23
N THR A 298 7.65 9.30 13.68
CA THR A 298 8.54 8.26 13.21
C THR A 298 9.40 7.69 14.35
N SER A 299 9.69 6.39 14.26
CA SER A 299 10.66 5.71 15.13
C SER A 299 12.10 6.10 14.79
N ARG A 300 12.35 6.59 13.58
CA ARG A 300 13.68 7.04 13.16
C ARG A 300 14.05 8.33 13.91
N ILE A 301 15.13 8.28 14.66
CA ILE A 301 15.62 9.45 15.38
C ILE A 301 16.32 10.37 14.38
N ALA A 302 15.63 11.46 14.03
CA ALA A 302 16.12 12.45 13.08
C ALA A 302 16.78 13.63 13.82
N VAL A 303 18.10 13.71 13.79
CA VAL A 303 18.87 14.73 14.51
C VAL A 303 19.34 15.84 13.59
N GLY A 304 19.80 15.49 12.40
CA GLY A 304 20.36 16.42 11.42
C GLY A 304 19.37 16.83 10.34
N LYS A 305 19.71 17.90 9.61
CA LYS A 305 18.89 18.40 8.49
C LYS A 305 18.61 17.31 7.45
N ASN A 306 19.60 16.52 7.09
CA ASN A 306 19.47 15.53 6.02
C ASN A 306 18.53 14.40 6.42
N GLU A 307 18.60 13.89 7.65
CA GLU A 307 17.72 12.85 8.16
C GLU A 307 16.27 13.35 8.24
N VAL A 308 16.08 14.56 8.76
CA VAL A 308 14.74 15.19 8.84
C VAL A 308 14.12 15.36 7.45
N LEU A 309 14.87 15.86 6.49
CA LEU A 309 14.40 16.02 5.12
C LEU A 309 14.19 14.67 4.43
N GLN A 310 14.97 13.64 4.81
CA GLN A 310 14.77 12.29 4.28
C GLN A 310 13.44 11.69 4.73
N VAL A 311 13.03 11.88 6.01
CA VAL A 311 11.71 11.48 6.49
C VAL A 311 10.59 12.11 5.65
N VAL A 312 10.73 13.41 5.32
CA VAL A 312 9.74 14.11 4.48
C VAL A 312 9.71 13.54 3.06
N ARG A 313 10.87 13.31 2.44
CA ARG A 313 10.96 12.74 1.08
C ARG A 313 10.38 11.33 1.03
N ASP A 314 10.70 10.50 2.02
CA ASP A 314 10.21 9.12 2.10
C ASP A 314 8.68 9.11 2.23
N TYR A 315 8.12 9.97 3.09
CA TYR A 315 6.68 10.12 3.20
C TYR A 315 6.02 10.63 1.91
N MET A 316 6.67 11.54 1.20
CA MET A 316 6.13 12.06 -0.07
C MET A 316 6.02 11.00 -1.15
N LEU A 317 6.79 9.92 -1.09
CA LEU A 317 6.67 8.81 -2.03
C LEU A 317 5.44 7.93 -1.75
N ARG A 318 4.74 8.11 -0.63
CA ARG A 318 3.54 7.33 -0.28
C ARG A 318 2.45 7.37 -1.37
N TRP A 319 2.35 8.47 -2.11
CA TRP A 319 1.37 8.58 -3.20
C TRP A 319 1.51 7.47 -4.28
N LYS A 320 2.63 6.77 -4.32
CA LYS A 320 2.84 5.63 -5.23
C LYS A 320 1.87 4.47 -4.99
N ILE A 321 1.45 4.25 -3.74
CA ILE A 321 0.42 3.24 -3.45
C ILE A 321 -0.96 3.68 -3.95
N GLU A 322 -1.27 4.97 -3.89
CA GLU A 322 -2.53 5.52 -4.43
C GLU A 322 -2.57 5.40 -5.97
N GLU A 323 -1.43 5.61 -6.65
CA GLU A 323 -1.31 5.34 -8.10
C GLU A 323 -1.55 3.87 -8.41
N ASN A 324 -1.00 2.96 -7.58
CA ASN A 324 -1.18 1.52 -7.74
C ASN A 324 -2.65 1.12 -7.60
N PHE A 325 -3.36 1.61 -6.57
CA PHE A 325 -4.80 1.39 -6.43
C PHE A 325 -5.59 1.92 -7.62
N LYS A 326 -5.32 3.16 -8.02
CA LYS A 326 -5.99 3.76 -9.18
C LYS A 326 -5.77 2.92 -10.43
N TYR A 327 -4.56 2.46 -10.67
CA TYR A 327 -4.23 1.58 -11.78
C TYR A 327 -5.06 0.29 -11.72
N LYS A 328 -5.02 -0.45 -10.59
CA LYS A 328 -5.75 -1.71 -10.40
C LYS A 328 -7.26 -1.53 -10.63
N LYS A 329 -7.88 -0.53 -9.99
CA LYS A 329 -9.32 -0.28 -10.09
C LYS A 329 -9.77 0.08 -11.50
N GLN A 330 -9.04 0.97 -12.17
CA GLN A 330 -9.41 1.47 -13.49
C GLN A 330 -9.09 0.48 -14.60
N GLN A 331 -7.90 -0.12 -14.58
CA GLN A 331 -7.48 -1.05 -15.63
C GLN A 331 -8.27 -2.36 -15.57
N PHE A 332 -8.49 -2.90 -14.38
CA PHE A 332 -9.18 -4.18 -14.24
C PHE A 332 -10.68 -4.06 -13.98
N LYS A 333 -11.22 -2.82 -13.95
CA LYS A 333 -12.67 -2.53 -13.76
C LYS A 333 -13.22 -3.23 -12.51
N LEU A 334 -12.49 -3.18 -11.40
CA LEU A 334 -12.81 -3.95 -10.18
C LEU A 334 -14.15 -3.53 -9.53
N GLU A 335 -14.67 -2.36 -9.84
CA GLU A 335 -15.93 -1.80 -9.30
C GLU A 335 -17.14 -1.99 -10.24
N LYS A 336 -16.94 -2.64 -11.40
CA LYS A 336 -18.00 -2.90 -12.37
C LYS A 336 -18.58 -4.29 -12.22
#